data_bd7bd15b5f50ca0adcba67fe368f05f1
#
_entry.id   bd7bd15b5f50ca0adcba67fe368f05f1
#
_cell.length_a   1.000
_cell.length_b   1.000
_cell.length_c   1.000
_cell.angle_alpha   90.00
_cell.angle_beta   90.00
_cell.angle_gamma   90.00
#
_symmetry.space_group_name_H-M   'P 1'
#
loop_
_entity.id
_entity.type
_entity.pdbx_description
1 polymer ?
#
loop_
_entity_poly.entity_id
_entity_poly.type
_entity_poly.pdbx_seq_one_letter_code
_entity_poly.pdbx_strand_id
1 'polypeptide(L)'
;MKFEVGDVVRLTKSGWARSFRRDPGISPGALAIVKDISWDTELYACEFFQPAKSVWFHNCGGACSQSRGRWMYEEEIEPAALPVSANIAELFEEVQK
;
A
#
# COMPACT_ATOMS: atom_id res chain seq x y z
N MET A 1 12.95 11.68 -1.71
CA MET A 1 12.31 10.39 -1.39
C MET A 1 12.09 9.62 -2.68
N LYS A 2 12.07 8.31 -2.60
CA LYS A 2 12.11 7.42 -3.77
C LYS A 2 10.79 7.33 -4.54
N PHE A 3 9.65 7.50 -3.86
CA PHE A 3 8.33 7.38 -4.46
C PHE A 3 7.59 8.70 -4.46
N GLU A 4 6.61 8.82 -5.35
CA GLU A 4 5.75 9.98 -5.47
C GLU A 4 4.29 9.60 -5.27
N VAL A 5 3.47 10.57 -4.92
CA VAL A 5 2.02 10.38 -4.84
C VAL A 5 1.50 9.89 -6.21
N GLY A 6 0.72 8.82 -6.19
CA GLY A 6 0.21 8.19 -7.40
C GLY A 6 1.00 6.96 -7.84
N ASP A 7 2.21 6.76 -7.31
CA ASP A 7 2.99 5.57 -7.65
C ASP A 7 2.32 4.31 -7.11
N VAL A 8 2.32 3.27 -7.95
CA VAL A 8 1.87 1.95 -7.53
C VAL A 8 3.08 1.17 -7.05
N VAL A 9 2.97 0.65 -5.86
CA VAL A 9 4.04 -0.08 -5.17
C VAL A 9 3.53 -1.42 -4.69
N ARG A 10 4.46 -2.30 -4.34
CA ARG A 10 4.10 -3.57 -3.69
C ARG A 10 4.86 -3.73 -2.40
N LEU A 11 4.25 -4.44 -1.49
CA LEU A 11 4.82 -4.76 -0.19
C LEU A 11 5.97 -5.73 -0.37
N THR A 12 7.15 -5.39 0.16
CA THR A 12 8.29 -6.31 0.15
C THR A 12 8.07 -7.43 1.15
N LYS A 13 8.81 -8.53 1.00
CA LYS A 13 8.77 -9.62 1.95
C LYS A 13 9.19 -9.17 3.34
N SER A 14 10.22 -8.34 3.44
CA SER A 14 10.68 -7.80 4.71
C SER A 14 9.68 -6.81 5.31
N GLY A 15 9.05 -5.99 4.49
CA GLY A 15 8.00 -5.07 4.94
C GLY A 15 6.79 -5.83 5.46
N TRP A 16 6.39 -6.88 4.76
CA TRP A 16 5.32 -7.76 5.23
C TRP A 16 5.67 -8.40 6.58
N ALA A 17 6.87 -8.95 6.70
CA ALA A 17 7.29 -9.61 7.94
C ALA A 17 7.34 -8.64 9.13
N ARG A 18 7.71 -7.40 8.88
CA ARG A 18 7.81 -6.37 9.92
C ARG A 18 6.44 -5.88 10.38
N SER A 19 5.53 -5.66 9.44
CA SER A 19 4.28 -4.93 9.71
C SER A 19 3.01 -5.75 9.62
N PHE A 20 3.01 -6.84 8.85
CA PHE A 20 1.77 -7.56 8.51
C PHE A 20 1.81 -9.07 8.78
N ARG A 21 2.86 -9.55 9.36
CA ARG A 21 3.07 -10.99 9.57
C ARG A 21 1.91 -11.70 10.26
N ARG A 22 1.19 -10.98 11.11
CA ARG A 22 0.06 -11.54 11.86
C ARG A 22 -1.30 -11.13 11.31
N ASP A 23 -1.32 -10.43 10.18
CA ASP A 23 -2.55 -9.92 9.59
C ASP A 23 -3.02 -10.85 8.49
N PRO A 24 -4.13 -11.57 8.69
CA PRO A 24 -4.70 -12.39 7.62
C PRO A 24 -5.22 -11.49 6.49
N GLY A 25 -5.00 -11.89 5.27
CA GLY A 25 -5.47 -11.17 4.09
C GLY A 25 -4.44 -10.27 3.43
N ILE A 26 -3.30 -10.03 4.07
CA ILE A 26 -2.19 -9.30 3.47
C ILE A 26 -1.02 -10.25 3.27
N SER A 27 -0.46 -10.26 2.07
CA SER A 27 0.65 -11.13 1.68
C SER A 27 1.83 -10.32 1.17
N PRO A 28 3.05 -10.86 1.17
CA PRO A 28 4.15 -10.24 0.44
C PRO A 28 3.74 -10.03 -1.02
N GLY A 29 4.08 -8.89 -1.58
CA GLY A 29 3.68 -8.55 -2.95
C GLY A 29 2.34 -7.86 -3.06
N ALA A 30 1.63 -7.62 -1.96
CA ALA A 30 0.37 -6.88 -1.97
C ALA A 30 0.56 -5.49 -2.60
N LEU A 31 -0.34 -5.13 -3.49
CA LEU A 31 -0.27 -3.86 -4.21
C LEU A 31 -0.91 -2.73 -3.42
N ALA A 32 -0.31 -1.56 -3.55
CA ALA A 32 -0.81 -0.33 -2.93
C ALA A 32 -0.50 0.86 -3.82
N ILE A 33 -1.18 1.96 -3.57
CA ILE A 33 -0.90 3.23 -4.24
C ILE A 33 -0.46 4.24 -3.18
N VAL A 34 0.56 5.03 -3.49
CA VAL A 34 1.02 6.10 -2.61
C VAL A 34 0.03 7.25 -2.69
N LYS A 35 -0.57 7.62 -1.57
CA LYS A 35 -1.59 8.68 -1.50
C LYS A 35 -1.06 9.96 -0.88
N ASP A 36 -0.05 9.89 -0.05
CA ASP A 36 0.55 11.05 0.59
C ASP A 36 1.96 10.71 1.05
N ILE A 37 2.74 11.74 1.34
CA ILE A 37 4.12 11.60 1.81
C ILE A 37 4.27 12.47 3.06
N SER A 38 4.80 11.88 4.12
CA SER A 38 5.19 12.63 5.31
C SER A 38 6.68 12.91 5.24
N TRP A 39 7.04 14.12 4.87
CA TRP A 39 8.44 14.52 4.72
C TRP A 39 9.21 14.52 6.04
N ASP A 40 8.52 14.80 7.15
CA ASP A 40 9.15 14.85 8.47
C ASP A 40 9.55 13.46 8.98
N THR A 41 8.73 12.45 8.71
CA THR A 41 8.94 11.09 9.19
C THR A 41 9.45 10.15 8.11
N GLU A 42 9.53 10.63 6.86
CA GLU A 42 9.94 9.83 5.70
C GLU A 42 9.05 8.60 5.49
N LEU A 43 7.75 8.74 5.75
CA LEU A 43 6.78 7.68 5.57
C LEU A 43 5.88 7.97 4.38
N TYR A 44 5.40 6.91 3.77
CA TYR A 44 4.44 6.96 2.66
C TYR A 44 3.10 6.45 3.13
N ALA A 45 2.05 7.25 2.90
CA ALA A 45 0.68 6.79 3.12
C ALA A 45 0.28 5.91 1.96
N CYS A 46 0.22 4.61 2.18
CA CYS A 46 -0.09 3.63 1.15
C CYS A 46 -1.50 3.10 1.35
N GLU A 47 -2.31 3.19 0.30
CA GLU A 47 -3.65 2.60 0.28
C GLU A 47 -3.55 1.26 -0.44
N PHE A 48 -3.81 0.19 0.30
CA PHE A 48 -3.72 -1.17 -0.24
C PHE A 48 -4.97 -1.53 -1.03
N PHE A 49 -4.79 -2.26 -2.14
CA PHE A 49 -5.90 -2.67 -3.00
C PHE A 49 -6.77 -3.72 -2.32
N GLN A 50 -6.15 -4.61 -1.55
CA GLN A 50 -6.89 -5.64 -0.82
C GLN A 50 -7.48 -5.05 0.46
N PRO A 51 -8.76 -5.32 0.74
CA PRO A 51 -9.35 -4.88 1.99
C PRO A 51 -8.62 -5.53 3.15
N ALA A 52 -8.21 -4.73 4.10
CA ALA A 52 -7.60 -5.22 5.31
C ALA A 52 -8.68 -5.57 6.32
N LYS A 53 -8.52 -6.69 6.98
CA LYS A 53 -9.35 -7.07 8.12
C LYS A 53 -8.69 -6.70 9.43
N SER A 54 -7.52 -6.08 9.36
CA SER A 54 -6.72 -5.74 10.52
C SER A 54 -7.15 -4.39 11.09
N VAL A 55 -7.17 -4.31 12.42
CA VAL A 55 -7.40 -3.06 13.14
C VAL A 55 -6.26 -2.05 12.94
N TRP A 56 -5.14 -2.49 12.39
CA TRP A 56 -3.98 -1.64 12.15
C TRP A 56 -4.11 -0.77 10.89
N PHE A 57 -5.06 -1.08 10.03
CA PHE A 57 -5.31 -0.24 8.86
C PHE A 57 -6.22 0.93 9.22
N HIS A 58 -5.94 2.08 8.61
CA HIS A 58 -6.64 3.32 8.89
C HIS A 58 -6.71 4.17 7.62
N ASN A 59 -7.12 5.42 7.74
CA ASN A 59 -7.25 6.32 6.58
C ASN A 59 -6.06 7.27 6.40
N CYS A 60 -4.96 7.06 7.13
CA CYS A 60 -3.77 7.91 7.06
C CYS A 60 -4.10 9.42 7.19
N GLY A 61 -4.95 9.76 8.14
CA GLY A 61 -5.34 11.15 8.34
C GLY A 61 -6.25 11.72 7.24
N GLY A 62 -6.88 10.84 6.45
CA GLY A 62 -7.77 11.25 5.37
C GLY A 62 -7.21 11.04 3.97
N ALA A 63 -5.91 10.73 3.84
CA ALA A 63 -5.29 10.51 2.54
C ALA A 63 -5.73 9.20 1.88
N CYS A 64 -6.04 8.18 2.67
CA CYS A 64 -6.46 6.87 2.18
C CYS A 64 -7.91 6.59 2.54
N SER A 65 -8.52 5.65 1.82
CA SER A 65 -9.84 5.15 2.16
C SER A 65 -9.79 4.45 3.52
N GLN A 66 -10.88 4.54 4.26
CA GLN A 66 -10.95 3.95 5.59
C GLN A 66 -10.64 2.45 5.56
N SER A 67 -9.84 2.01 6.53
CA SER A 67 -9.43 0.62 6.69
C SER A 67 -8.59 0.05 5.53
N ARG A 68 -8.00 0.90 4.72
CA ARG A 68 -7.13 0.47 3.61
C ARG A 68 -5.74 1.10 3.66
N GLY A 69 -5.53 2.12 4.48
CA GLY A 69 -4.30 2.87 4.50
C GLY A 69 -3.36 2.47 5.61
N ARG A 70 -2.08 2.60 5.33
CA ARG A 70 -1.03 2.45 6.33
C ARG A 70 0.19 3.26 5.94
N TRP A 71 0.85 3.86 6.93
CA TRP A 71 2.10 4.55 6.73
C TRP A 71 3.24 3.53 6.64
N MET A 72 4.01 3.58 5.55
CA MET A 72 5.07 2.60 5.27
C MET A 72 6.41 3.30 5.10
N TYR A 73 7.47 2.66 5.57
CA TYR A 73 8.83 3.10 5.29
C TYR A 73 9.21 2.73 3.85
N GLU A 74 10.15 3.49 3.30
CA GLU A 74 10.61 3.28 1.93
C GLU A 74 11.11 1.86 1.66
N GLU A 75 11.84 1.28 2.61
CA GLU A 75 12.36 -0.08 2.47
C GLU A 75 11.30 -1.18 2.62
N GLU A 76 10.09 -0.84 3.03
CA GLU A 76 8.99 -1.80 3.17
C GLU A 76 8.19 -1.97 1.89
N ILE A 77 8.41 -1.11 0.91
CA ILE A 77 7.70 -1.12 -0.37
C ILE A 77 8.71 -1.01 -1.51
N GLU A 78 8.30 -1.49 -2.68
CA GLU A 78 9.11 -1.43 -3.89
C GLU A 78 8.23 -1.09 -5.09
N PRO A 79 8.80 -0.59 -6.21
CA PRO A 79 7.99 -0.30 -7.38
C PRO A 79 7.28 -1.55 -7.89
N ALA A 80 6.01 -1.41 -8.23
CA ALA A 80 5.25 -2.50 -8.84
C ALA A 80 5.43 -2.43 -10.36
N ALA A 81 5.85 -3.55 -10.96
CA ALA A 81 5.96 -3.66 -12.41
C ALA A 81 4.57 -3.93 -12.97
N LEU A 82 3.90 -2.87 -13.44
CA LEU A 82 2.58 -2.99 -14.04
C LEU A 82 2.68 -3.03 -15.56
N PRO A 83 1.79 -3.76 -16.25
CA PRO A 83 1.69 -3.66 -17.69
C PRO A 83 1.40 -2.22 -18.11
N VAL A 84 1.94 -1.80 -19.27
CA VAL A 84 1.75 -0.44 -19.78
C VAL A 84 0.26 -0.10 -19.93
N SER A 85 -0.55 -1.11 -20.26
CA SER A 85 -2.00 -0.95 -20.43
C SER A 85 -2.80 -1.07 -19.12
N ALA A 86 -2.13 -1.29 -17.99
CA ALA A 86 -2.83 -1.48 -16.72
C ALA A 86 -3.52 -0.19 -16.29
N ASN A 87 -4.75 -0.34 -15.83
CA ASN A 87 -5.55 0.74 -15.27
C ASN A 87 -5.74 0.44 -13.79
N ILE A 88 -5.45 1.43 -12.94
CA ILE A 88 -5.57 1.25 -11.48
C ILE A 88 -6.99 0.87 -11.08
N ALA A 89 -8.01 1.44 -11.74
CA ALA A 89 -9.41 1.09 -11.47
C ALA A 89 -9.69 -0.39 -11.75
N GLU A 90 -9.12 -0.92 -12.83
CA GLU A 90 -9.25 -2.34 -13.15
C GLU A 90 -8.60 -3.23 -12.11
N LEU A 91 -7.44 -2.82 -11.59
CA LEU A 91 -6.77 -3.55 -10.52
C LEU A 91 -7.63 -3.59 -9.25
N PHE A 92 -8.28 -2.50 -8.90
CA PHE A 92 -9.19 -2.47 -7.77
C PHE A 92 -10.37 -3.41 -7.98
N GLU A 93 -10.95 -3.44 -9.18
CA GLU A 93 -12.06 -4.34 -9.51
C GLU A 93 -11.65 -5.81 -9.40
N GLU A 94 -10.48 -6.18 -9.92
CA GLU A 94 -9.97 -7.55 -9.82
C GLU A 94 -9.80 -8.00 -8.37
N VAL A 95 -9.28 -7.12 -7.54
CA VAL A 95 -9.02 -7.44 -6.14
C VAL A 95 -10.31 -7.59 -5.35
N GLN A 96 -11.38 -6.89 -5.74
CA GLN A 96 -12.66 -6.90 -5.04
C GLN A 96 -13.60 -8.03 -5.47
N LYS A 97 -13.26 -8.77 -6.50
CA LYS A 97 -14.08 -9.89 -6.97
C LYS A 97 -13.99 -11.12 -6.08
#